data_4c9985d36f6423d9fcf76e2131bfd79b
#
_entry.id   4c9985d36f6423d9fcf76e2131bfd79b
#
_cell.length_a   1.000
_cell.length_b   1.000
_cell.length_c   1.000
_cell.angle_alpha   90.00
_cell.angle_beta   90.00
_cell.angle_gamma   90.00
#
_symmetry.space_group_name_H-M   'P 1'
#
loop_
_entity.id
_entity.type
_entity.pdbx_description
1 polymer ?
#
loop_
_entity_poly.entity_id
_entity_poly.type
_entity_poly.pdbx_seq_one_letter_code
_entity_poly.pdbx_strand_id
1 'polypeptide(L)'
;MDTYNIFTIPVVIFFITNGLVHLYYALRLRQKFPEEHNFPKSLAVVALWFNAGIMYPFFYSTGDGNVAFFQLVSMLFICIITPALIVLVLAYQYMKIRENPEIKKRRCLATFFKQYEEKSGGVTALKTHTFKTDLHRKTLHLFPAAVILILWLFAVHIWDGMWNSSAIWGVSGQDFGVFLIITAGYSGIFVFACLDYIRLSCIYDRGNVFWILPDNVLNLLGKAIKHKEFYEFIGPTILVLAFVPPFILAHGAFGVFAAAMLIATIGDGVASLTGLKFGKHSFPKDSHKTIEGYVAGAIGSFAIAFLALFFLESKQ
;
A
#
# COMPACT_ATOMS: atom_id res chain seq x y z
N MET A 1 -14.43 21.17 18.22
CA MET A 1 -13.19 21.45 17.47
C MET A 1 -13.50 21.37 15.98
N ASP A 2 -13.02 22.33 15.19
CA ASP A 2 -13.23 22.24 13.76
C ASP A 2 -12.47 21.04 13.19
N THR A 3 -13.17 20.22 12.43
CA THR A 3 -12.60 19.01 11.82
C THR A 3 -11.38 19.37 10.94
N TYR A 4 -11.48 20.46 10.19
CA TYR A 4 -10.37 21.05 9.43
C TYR A 4 -9.69 22.14 10.25
N ASN A 5 -8.47 21.92 10.68
CA ASN A 5 -7.70 22.82 11.54
C ASN A 5 -6.22 22.90 11.11
N ILE A 6 -5.43 23.69 11.85
CA ILE A 6 -4.01 23.92 11.55
C ILE A 6 -3.16 22.65 11.46
N PHE A 7 -3.56 21.54 12.10
CA PHE A 7 -2.83 20.27 12.09
C PHE A 7 -3.31 19.32 11.00
N THR A 8 -4.59 19.38 10.61
CA THR A 8 -5.16 18.49 9.61
C THR A 8 -5.01 19.03 8.18
N ILE A 9 -5.16 20.35 7.98
CA ILE A 9 -5.05 21.00 6.67
C ILE A 9 -3.71 20.70 5.96
N PRO A 10 -2.52 20.73 6.60
CA PRO A 10 -1.27 20.41 5.94
C PRO A 10 -1.25 19.00 5.35
N VAL A 11 -1.81 18.01 6.06
CA VAL A 11 -1.90 16.63 5.57
C VAL A 11 -2.85 16.55 4.38
N VAL A 12 -4.01 17.21 4.44
CA VAL A 12 -4.96 17.29 3.32
C VAL A 12 -4.26 17.85 2.07
N ILE A 13 -3.59 19.00 2.19
CA ILE A 13 -2.88 19.64 1.08
C ILE A 13 -1.80 18.70 0.52
N PHE A 14 -1.06 18.03 1.40
CA PHE A 14 0.01 17.12 1.01
C PHE A 14 -0.52 15.92 0.21
N PHE A 15 -1.67 15.34 0.62
CA PHE A 15 -2.32 14.24 -0.11
C PHE A 15 -2.92 14.70 -1.44
N ILE A 16 -3.59 15.85 -1.47
CA ILE A 16 -4.12 16.44 -2.71
C ILE A 16 -2.97 16.70 -3.70
N THR A 17 -1.85 17.26 -3.24
CA THR A 17 -0.67 17.50 -4.08
C THR A 17 -0.13 16.19 -4.65
N ASN A 18 -0.01 15.13 -3.85
CA ASN A 18 0.40 13.81 -4.34
C ASN A 18 -0.60 13.23 -5.34
N GLY A 19 -1.91 13.42 -5.13
CA GLY A 19 -2.93 13.05 -6.11
C GLY A 19 -2.75 13.76 -7.46
N LEU A 20 -2.42 15.06 -7.45
CA LEU A 20 -2.10 15.81 -8.67
C LEU A 20 -0.82 15.31 -9.35
N VAL A 21 0.21 14.96 -8.59
CA VAL A 21 1.44 14.36 -9.13
C VAL A 21 1.13 12.99 -9.76
N HIS A 22 0.31 12.14 -9.10
CA HIS A 22 -0.13 10.87 -9.69
C HIS A 22 -0.93 11.08 -10.98
N LEU A 23 -1.80 12.08 -11.03
CA LEU A 23 -2.53 12.44 -12.25
C LEU A 23 -1.58 12.84 -13.39
N TYR A 24 -0.58 13.66 -13.08
CA TYR A 24 0.44 14.04 -14.06
C TYR A 24 1.18 12.81 -14.61
N TYR A 25 1.62 11.90 -13.73
CA TYR A 25 2.25 10.64 -14.15
C TYR A 25 1.31 9.77 -15.00
N ALA A 26 0.04 9.65 -14.60
CA ALA A 26 -0.96 8.88 -15.35
C ALA A 26 -1.16 9.43 -16.78
N LEU A 27 -1.24 10.75 -16.93
CA LEU A 27 -1.37 11.40 -18.25
C LEU A 27 -0.12 11.17 -19.11
N ARG A 28 1.08 11.31 -18.53
CA ARG A 28 2.35 11.05 -19.23
C ARG A 28 2.52 9.59 -19.64
N LEU A 29 2.18 8.66 -18.74
CA LEU A 29 2.21 7.22 -19.04
C LEU A 29 1.24 6.86 -20.18
N ARG A 30 0.02 7.41 -20.17
CA ARG A 30 -0.92 7.23 -21.26
C ARG A 30 -0.39 7.73 -22.61
N GLN A 31 0.35 8.85 -22.62
CA GLN A 31 0.94 9.39 -23.85
C GLN A 31 2.11 8.55 -24.36
N LYS A 32 2.97 8.04 -23.47
CA LYS A 32 4.22 7.35 -23.83
C LYS A 32 4.05 5.83 -24.00
N PHE A 33 3.13 5.22 -23.26
CA PHE A 33 2.89 3.78 -23.20
C PHE A 33 1.38 3.46 -23.30
N PRO A 34 0.69 3.83 -24.38
CA PRO A 34 -0.78 3.76 -24.47
C PRO A 34 -1.32 2.33 -24.41
N GLU A 35 -0.56 1.34 -24.86
CA GLU A 35 -0.98 -0.07 -24.88
C GLU A 35 -0.71 -0.80 -23.56
N GLU A 36 0.34 -0.41 -22.84
CA GLU A 36 0.76 -1.06 -21.57
C GLU A 36 0.12 -0.41 -20.34
N HIS A 37 -0.26 0.88 -20.44
CA HIS A 37 -0.76 1.64 -19.30
C HIS A 37 -2.28 1.58 -19.15
N ASN A 38 -2.76 1.09 -18.00
CA ASN A 38 -4.18 1.10 -17.68
C ASN A 38 -4.60 2.46 -17.08
N PHE A 39 -4.97 3.40 -17.96
CA PHE A 39 -5.33 4.75 -17.57
C PHE A 39 -6.56 4.83 -16.63
N PRO A 40 -7.69 4.09 -16.85
CA PRO A 40 -8.81 4.06 -15.90
C PRO A 40 -8.41 3.64 -14.49
N LYS A 41 -7.55 2.63 -14.36
CA LYS A 41 -7.00 2.20 -13.05
C LYS A 41 -6.20 3.33 -12.39
N SER A 42 -5.39 4.05 -13.15
CA SER A 42 -4.61 5.17 -12.62
C SER A 42 -5.48 6.34 -12.17
N LEU A 43 -6.58 6.63 -12.87
CA LEU A 43 -7.55 7.64 -12.43
C LEU A 43 -8.24 7.21 -11.12
N ALA A 44 -8.55 5.92 -10.95
CA ALA A 44 -9.08 5.42 -9.68
C ALA A 44 -8.07 5.64 -8.53
N VAL A 45 -6.77 5.43 -8.77
CA VAL A 45 -5.73 5.72 -7.76
C VAL A 45 -5.69 7.21 -7.41
N VAL A 46 -5.79 8.09 -8.40
CA VAL A 46 -5.87 9.55 -8.17
C VAL A 46 -7.09 9.91 -7.32
N ALA A 47 -8.26 9.34 -7.63
CA ALA A 47 -9.46 9.55 -6.83
C ALA A 47 -9.29 9.06 -5.38
N LEU A 48 -8.61 7.93 -5.16
CA LEU A 48 -8.29 7.42 -3.83
C LEU A 48 -7.35 8.35 -3.06
N TRP A 49 -6.35 8.98 -3.73
CA TRP A 49 -5.49 9.99 -3.11
C TRP A 49 -6.29 11.21 -2.62
N PHE A 50 -7.19 11.73 -3.46
CA PHE A 50 -8.06 12.86 -3.07
C PHE A 50 -8.99 12.46 -1.94
N ASN A 51 -9.60 11.28 -2.02
CA ASN A 51 -10.45 10.74 -0.98
C ASN A 51 -9.69 10.63 0.36
N ALA A 52 -8.50 10.03 0.36
CA ALA A 52 -7.68 9.90 1.56
C ALA A 52 -7.34 11.27 2.18
N GLY A 53 -6.97 12.26 1.36
CA GLY A 53 -6.71 13.63 1.82
C GLY A 53 -7.94 14.27 2.47
N ILE A 54 -9.08 14.27 1.79
CA ILE A 54 -10.33 14.87 2.28
C ILE A 54 -10.83 14.15 3.54
N MET A 55 -10.68 12.84 3.62
CA MET A 55 -11.15 12.03 4.74
C MET A 55 -10.26 12.09 5.98
N TYR A 56 -8.98 12.48 5.84
CA TYR A 56 -8.03 12.51 6.96
C TYR A 56 -8.54 13.25 8.23
N PRO A 57 -9.15 14.43 8.15
CA PRO A 57 -9.60 15.13 9.36
C PRO A 57 -10.68 14.39 10.14
N PHE A 58 -11.48 13.54 9.50
CA PHE A 58 -12.60 12.84 10.13
C PHE A 58 -12.17 11.70 11.06
N PHE A 59 -10.94 11.23 10.98
CA PHE A 59 -10.41 10.24 11.92
C PHE A 59 -10.30 10.77 13.36
N TYR A 60 -10.25 12.08 13.52
CA TYR A 60 -10.06 12.75 14.79
C TYR A 60 -11.29 13.55 15.22
N SER A 61 -12.47 13.28 14.65
CA SER A 61 -13.69 14.08 14.88
C SER A 61 -14.39 13.80 16.20
N THR A 62 -14.07 12.70 16.89
CA THR A 62 -14.82 12.19 18.04
C THR A 62 -14.05 12.19 19.36
N GLY A 63 -12.85 12.77 19.40
CA GLY A 63 -11.93 12.57 20.51
C GLY A 63 -11.94 13.65 21.59
N ASP A 64 -11.60 13.22 22.78
CA ASP A 64 -11.33 13.99 23.99
C ASP A 64 -10.02 14.79 23.91
N GLY A 65 -9.60 15.45 24.99
CA GLY A 65 -8.55 16.46 25.06
C GLY A 65 -7.17 16.18 24.43
N ASN A 66 -6.85 14.92 24.07
CA ASN A 66 -5.57 14.55 23.44
C ASN A 66 -5.61 14.56 21.90
N VAL A 67 -6.76 14.83 21.29
CA VAL A 67 -6.93 14.86 19.83
C VAL A 67 -5.96 15.81 19.16
N ALA A 68 -5.79 17.01 19.67
CA ALA A 68 -4.87 18.01 19.11
C ALA A 68 -3.41 17.52 19.11
N PHE A 69 -2.99 16.81 20.17
CA PHE A 69 -1.66 16.22 20.26
C PHE A 69 -1.46 15.13 19.22
N PHE A 70 -2.44 14.23 19.05
CA PHE A 70 -2.37 13.17 18.03
C PHE A 70 -2.36 13.74 16.61
N GLN A 71 -3.18 14.76 16.34
CA GLN A 71 -3.16 15.46 15.06
C GLN A 71 -1.79 16.09 14.77
N LEU A 72 -1.20 16.80 15.75
CA LEU A 72 0.12 17.39 15.62
C LEU A 72 1.18 16.32 15.33
N VAL A 73 1.24 15.25 16.12
CA VAL A 73 2.23 14.19 15.96
C VAL A 73 2.06 13.49 14.60
N SER A 74 0.82 13.14 14.21
CA SER A 74 0.56 12.57 12.89
C SER A 74 1.00 13.51 11.76
N MET A 75 0.66 14.80 11.84
CA MET A 75 1.09 15.78 10.84
C MET A 75 2.62 15.85 10.74
N LEU A 76 3.34 15.88 11.86
CA LEU A 76 4.80 15.90 11.87
C LEU A 76 5.38 14.64 11.22
N PHE A 77 4.86 13.45 11.54
CA PHE A 77 5.30 12.20 10.93
C PHE A 77 5.01 12.16 9.43
N ILE A 78 3.79 12.53 9.02
CA ILE A 78 3.34 12.42 7.63
C ILE A 78 4.02 13.47 6.74
N CYS A 79 4.05 14.75 7.18
CA CYS A 79 4.48 15.86 6.33
C CYS A 79 5.95 16.21 6.46
N ILE A 80 6.64 15.83 7.56
CA ILE A 80 8.01 16.25 7.83
C ILE A 80 8.93 15.05 7.98
N ILE A 81 8.72 14.20 8.99
CA ILE A 81 9.67 13.14 9.36
C ILE A 81 9.81 12.12 8.22
N THR A 82 8.71 11.59 7.71
CA THR A 82 8.74 10.58 6.65
C THR A 82 9.33 11.11 5.35
N PRO A 83 8.92 12.28 4.81
CA PRO A 83 9.58 12.88 3.65
C PRO A 83 11.06 13.16 3.87
N ALA A 84 11.46 13.66 5.04
CA ALA A 84 12.87 13.90 5.36
C ALA A 84 13.68 12.60 5.34
N LEU A 85 13.18 11.51 5.95
CA LEU A 85 13.82 10.21 5.92
C LEU A 85 13.95 9.65 4.49
N ILE A 86 12.91 9.79 3.67
CA ILE A 86 12.95 9.39 2.25
C ILE A 86 14.04 10.15 1.52
N VAL A 87 14.10 11.49 1.68
CA VAL A 87 15.13 12.34 1.05
C VAL A 87 16.53 11.94 1.52
N LEU A 88 16.73 11.68 2.80
CA LEU A 88 18.03 11.24 3.34
C LEU A 88 18.47 9.90 2.73
N VAL A 89 17.58 8.93 2.64
CA VAL A 89 17.86 7.62 2.01
C VAL A 89 18.22 7.79 0.55
N LEU A 90 17.47 8.60 -0.19
CA LEU A 90 17.74 8.86 -1.62
C LEU A 90 19.05 9.63 -1.81
N ALA A 91 19.35 10.63 -0.98
CA ALA A 91 20.60 11.36 -1.02
C ALA A 91 21.81 10.43 -0.75
N TYR A 92 21.69 9.56 0.26
CA TYR A 92 22.71 8.54 0.53
C TYR A 92 22.95 7.61 -0.67
N GLN A 93 21.85 7.09 -1.29
CA GLN A 93 21.97 6.24 -2.48
C GLN A 93 22.60 7.01 -3.66
N TYR A 94 22.22 8.26 -3.87
CA TYR A 94 22.79 9.12 -4.91
C TYR A 94 24.31 9.30 -4.71
N MET A 95 24.77 9.65 -3.50
CA MET A 95 26.19 9.79 -3.17
C MET A 95 26.96 8.51 -3.45
N LYS A 96 26.46 7.37 -2.97
CA LYS A 96 27.08 6.04 -3.19
C LYS A 96 27.24 5.70 -4.67
N ILE A 97 26.28 6.07 -5.51
CA ILE A 97 26.30 5.80 -6.95
C ILE A 97 27.24 6.79 -7.67
N ARG A 98 27.30 8.04 -7.21
CA ARG A 98 28.22 9.04 -7.73
C ARG A 98 29.68 8.61 -7.56
N GLU A 99 30.02 7.99 -6.45
CA GLU A 99 31.35 7.45 -6.16
C GLU A 99 31.66 6.17 -6.96
N ASN A 100 30.63 5.45 -7.42
CA ASN A 100 30.79 4.19 -8.14
C ASN A 100 29.87 4.08 -9.36
N PRO A 101 30.29 4.61 -10.54
CA PRO A 101 29.50 4.62 -11.77
C PRO A 101 29.08 3.23 -12.29
N GLU A 102 29.81 2.18 -11.95
CA GLU A 102 29.50 0.78 -12.32
C GLU A 102 28.15 0.36 -11.74
N ILE A 103 27.80 0.84 -10.53
CA ILE A 103 26.53 0.59 -9.89
C ILE A 103 25.40 1.17 -10.75
N LYS A 104 25.58 2.36 -11.33
CA LYS A 104 24.58 3.00 -12.19
C LYS A 104 24.29 2.16 -13.43
N LYS A 105 25.33 1.62 -14.09
CA LYS A 105 25.17 0.76 -15.27
C LYS A 105 24.43 -0.51 -14.92
N ARG A 106 24.76 -1.13 -13.76
CA ARG A 106 24.11 -2.36 -13.28
C ARG A 106 22.63 -2.14 -12.95
N ARG A 107 22.27 -0.98 -12.39
CA ARG A 107 20.91 -0.65 -11.93
C ARG A 107 20.08 0.10 -12.97
N CYS A 108 20.55 0.24 -14.21
CA CYS A 108 19.74 0.88 -15.23
C CYS A 108 18.53 0.05 -15.64
N LEU A 109 17.49 0.70 -16.15
CA LEU A 109 16.23 0.06 -16.51
C LEU A 109 16.41 -1.06 -17.54
N ALA A 110 17.27 -0.85 -18.54
CA ALA A 110 17.56 -1.86 -19.56
C ALA A 110 18.18 -3.14 -18.94
N THR A 111 19.13 -2.98 -18.02
CA THR A 111 19.74 -4.12 -17.31
C THR A 111 18.70 -4.83 -16.39
N PHE A 112 17.82 -4.07 -15.75
CA PHE A 112 16.75 -4.62 -14.94
C PHE A 112 15.81 -5.50 -15.79
N PHE A 113 15.34 -5.04 -16.93
CA PHE A 113 14.48 -5.83 -17.81
C PHE A 113 15.20 -7.06 -18.36
N LYS A 114 16.45 -6.92 -18.79
CA LYS A 114 17.25 -8.06 -19.28
C LYS A 114 17.37 -9.15 -18.21
N GLN A 115 17.73 -8.79 -16.99
CA GLN A 115 17.84 -9.73 -15.88
C GLN A 115 16.48 -10.33 -15.48
N TYR A 116 15.41 -9.57 -15.63
CA TYR A 116 14.05 -10.02 -15.39
C TYR A 116 13.64 -11.07 -16.43
N GLU A 117 13.91 -10.83 -17.70
CA GLU A 117 13.65 -11.76 -18.82
C GLU A 117 14.45 -13.05 -18.68
N GLU A 118 15.75 -12.95 -18.38
CA GLU A 118 16.63 -14.12 -18.17
C GLU A 118 16.14 -15.00 -17.00
N LYS A 119 15.76 -14.39 -15.86
CA LYS A 119 15.23 -15.12 -14.70
C LYS A 119 13.85 -15.73 -14.94
N SER A 120 13.09 -15.17 -15.86
CA SER A 120 11.74 -15.64 -16.19
C SER A 120 11.70 -16.69 -17.31
N GLY A 121 12.86 -17.13 -17.83
CA GLY A 121 12.93 -18.15 -18.89
C GLY A 121 12.58 -17.64 -20.30
N GLY A 122 12.79 -16.34 -20.54
CA GLY A 122 12.55 -15.67 -21.83
C GLY A 122 11.16 -15.01 -21.93
N VAL A 123 10.93 -14.30 -23.04
CA VAL A 123 9.71 -13.52 -23.31
C VAL A 123 8.42 -14.36 -23.21
N THR A 124 8.49 -15.65 -23.48
CA THR A 124 7.34 -16.59 -23.40
C THR A 124 6.98 -16.93 -21.95
N ALA A 125 7.97 -16.98 -21.04
CA ALA A 125 7.76 -17.30 -19.63
C ALA A 125 7.26 -16.06 -18.82
N LEU A 126 7.44 -14.86 -19.34
CA LEU A 126 6.82 -13.63 -18.81
C LEU A 126 5.29 -13.67 -18.80
N LYS A 127 4.69 -14.55 -19.61
CA LYS A 127 3.24 -14.79 -19.66
C LYS A 127 2.75 -15.81 -18.62
N THR A 128 3.65 -16.64 -18.07
CA THR A 128 3.24 -17.71 -17.15
C THR A 128 3.22 -17.23 -15.71
N HIS A 129 2.02 -17.05 -15.18
CA HIS A 129 1.75 -16.94 -13.76
C HIS A 129 2.14 -18.25 -13.07
N THR A 130 3.27 -18.25 -12.39
CA THR A 130 3.60 -19.41 -11.56
C THR A 130 3.04 -19.21 -10.15
N PHE A 131 2.64 -20.28 -9.48
CA PHE A 131 2.20 -20.28 -8.09
C PHE A 131 3.18 -19.53 -7.16
N LYS A 132 4.49 -19.70 -7.37
CA LYS A 132 5.55 -19.06 -6.56
C LYS A 132 5.58 -17.54 -6.73
N THR A 133 5.44 -17.01 -7.95
CA THR A 133 5.45 -15.56 -8.20
C THR A 133 4.19 -14.92 -7.66
N ASP A 134 3.04 -15.59 -7.77
CA ASP A 134 1.78 -15.07 -7.23
C ASP A 134 1.78 -15.12 -5.70
N LEU A 135 2.33 -16.16 -5.08
CA LEU A 135 2.50 -16.23 -3.63
C LEU A 135 3.32 -15.05 -3.09
N HIS A 136 4.47 -14.72 -3.72
CA HIS A 136 5.29 -13.59 -3.30
C HIS A 136 4.52 -12.26 -3.40
N ARG A 137 3.79 -12.07 -4.48
CA ARG A 137 2.96 -10.87 -4.66
C ARG A 137 1.87 -10.77 -3.59
N LYS A 138 1.16 -11.86 -3.31
CA LYS A 138 0.12 -11.89 -2.27
C LYS A 138 0.67 -11.68 -0.87
N THR A 139 1.86 -12.18 -0.58
CA THR A 139 2.56 -11.90 0.70
C THR A 139 2.85 -10.40 0.86
N LEU A 140 3.24 -9.71 -0.21
CA LEU A 140 3.45 -8.26 -0.16
C LEU A 140 2.14 -7.47 0.02
N HIS A 141 1.02 -7.95 -0.54
CA HIS A 141 -0.30 -7.36 -0.29
C HIS A 141 -0.78 -7.57 1.15
N LEU A 142 -0.37 -8.66 1.79
CA LEU A 142 -0.70 -8.94 3.19
C LEU A 142 0.07 -8.04 4.17
N PHE A 143 1.24 -7.51 3.78
CA PHE A 143 2.09 -6.72 4.66
C PHE A 143 1.39 -5.50 5.28
N PRO A 144 0.68 -4.61 4.54
CA PRO A 144 -0.04 -3.50 5.14
C PRO A 144 -1.12 -3.95 6.13
N ALA A 145 -1.85 -5.02 5.81
CA ALA A 145 -2.87 -5.58 6.68
C ALA A 145 -2.26 -6.12 7.99
N ALA A 146 -1.13 -6.83 7.91
CA ALA A 146 -0.42 -7.33 9.08
C ALA A 146 0.06 -6.18 9.98
N VAL A 147 0.62 -5.11 9.41
CA VAL A 147 1.02 -3.91 10.18
C VAL A 147 -0.17 -3.30 10.91
N ILE A 148 -1.29 -3.12 10.25
CA ILE A 148 -2.51 -2.57 10.85
C ILE A 148 -2.98 -3.42 12.04
N LEU A 149 -3.04 -4.74 11.87
CA LEU A 149 -3.43 -5.65 12.96
C LEU A 149 -2.46 -5.61 14.13
N ILE A 150 -1.15 -5.61 13.87
CA ILE A 150 -0.12 -5.55 14.92
C ILE A 150 -0.24 -4.25 15.71
N LEU A 151 -0.42 -3.11 15.03
CA LEU A 151 -0.56 -1.82 15.70
C LEU A 151 -1.83 -1.76 16.56
N TRP A 152 -2.94 -2.31 16.07
CA TRP A 152 -4.18 -2.39 16.84
C TRP A 152 -4.04 -3.29 18.07
N LEU A 153 -3.54 -4.51 17.90
CA LEU A 153 -3.34 -5.44 19.00
C LEU A 153 -2.36 -4.89 20.04
N PHE A 154 -1.29 -4.21 19.60
CA PHE A 154 -0.38 -3.51 20.49
C PHE A 154 -1.11 -2.44 21.31
N ALA A 155 -1.90 -1.59 20.67
CA ALA A 155 -2.60 -0.49 21.34
C ALA A 155 -3.64 -1.00 22.36
N VAL A 156 -4.45 -1.99 21.98
CA VAL A 156 -5.55 -2.46 22.84
C VAL A 156 -5.03 -3.40 23.94
N HIS A 157 -4.12 -4.34 23.64
CA HIS A 157 -3.74 -5.36 24.59
C HIS A 157 -2.48 -5.03 25.40
N ILE A 158 -1.50 -4.35 24.80
CA ILE A 158 -0.24 -4.01 25.48
C ILE A 158 -0.33 -2.62 26.09
N TRP A 159 -0.57 -1.60 25.28
CA TRP A 159 -0.65 -0.22 25.75
C TRP A 159 -1.75 -0.02 26.81
N ASP A 160 -2.96 -0.45 26.53
CA ASP A 160 -4.08 -0.28 27.45
C ASP A 160 -4.24 -1.48 28.39
N GLY A 161 -4.30 -2.70 27.87
CA GLY A 161 -4.57 -3.89 28.67
C GLY A 161 -3.50 -4.25 29.68
N MET A 162 -2.19 -4.13 29.33
CA MET A 162 -1.10 -4.49 30.24
C MET A 162 -0.54 -3.27 31.00
N TRP A 163 -0.41 -2.11 30.34
CA TRP A 163 0.19 -0.92 30.95
C TRP A 163 -0.83 0.02 31.58
N ASN A 164 -2.13 -0.28 31.44
CA ASN A 164 -3.23 0.53 31.95
C ASN A 164 -3.13 2.01 31.58
N SER A 165 -2.73 2.27 30.34
CA SER A 165 -2.37 3.61 29.87
C SER A 165 -3.56 4.54 29.77
N SER A 166 -4.78 4.02 29.59
CA SER A 166 -6.02 4.80 29.64
C SER A 166 -6.21 5.48 31.00
N ALA A 167 -5.89 4.81 32.10
CA ALA A 167 -5.96 5.41 33.44
C ALA A 167 -4.84 6.42 33.71
N ILE A 168 -3.66 6.24 33.10
CA ILE A 168 -2.48 7.09 33.33
C ILE A 168 -2.49 8.33 32.42
N TRP A 169 -2.83 8.14 31.14
CA TRP A 169 -2.71 9.17 30.10
C TRP A 169 -4.06 9.70 29.60
N GLY A 170 -5.18 9.12 30.04
CA GLY A 170 -6.53 9.50 29.61
C GLY A 170 -6.82 9.19 28.13
N VAL A 171 -6.09 8.22 27.53
CA VAL A 171 -6.21 7.82 26.12
C VAL A 171 -6.56 6.35 26.07
N SER A 172 -7.70 6.01 25.49
CA SER A 172 -8.11 4.63 25.31
C SER A 172 -7.19 3.88 24.36
N GLY A 173 -7.07 2.54 24.52
CA GLY A 173 -6.32 1.71 23.59
C GLY A 173 -6.88 1.79 22.15
N GLN A 174 -8.18 2.02 22.01
CA GLN A 174 -8.82 2.17 20.69
C GLN A 174 -8.38 3.47 20.02
N ASP A 175 -8.45 4.61 20.71
CA ASP A 175 -8.04 5.91 20.15
C ASP A 175 -6.55 5.91 19.81
N PHE A 176 -5.72 5.30 20.67
CA PHE A 176 -4.30 5.15 20.39
C PHE A 176 -4.05 4.21 19.20
N GLY A 177 -4.83 3.14 19.06
CA GLY A 177 -4.77 2.23 17.90
C GLY A 177 -5.12 2.94 16.60
N VAL A 178 -6.18 3.73 16.59
CA VAL A 178 -6.58 4.57 15.45
C VAL A 178 -5.45 5.54 15.09
N PHE A 179 -4.90 6.26 16.07
CA PHE A 179 -3.77 7.16 15.86
C PHE A 179 -2.54 6.46 15.24
N LEU A 180 -2.16 5.30 15.76
CA LEU A 180 -1.02 4.54 15.23
C LEU A 180 -1.26 4.08 13.79
N ILE A 181 -2.44 3.52 13.51
CA ILE A 181 -2.81 3.03 12.17
C ILE A 181 -2.81 4.15 11.15
N ILE A 182 -3.41 5.31 11.49
CA ILE A 182 -3.46 6.46 10.60
C ILE A 182 -2.06 7.00 10.36
N THR A 183 -1.29 7.23 11.42
CA THR A 183 0.06 7.78 11.30
C THR A 183 0.96 6.87 10.48
N ALA A 184 0.96 5.56 10.75
CA ALA A 184 1.76 4.59 10.01
C ALA A 184 1.26 4.41 8.57
N GLY A 185 -0.06 4.33 8.35
CA GLY A 185 -0.65 4.15 7.02
C GLY A 185 -0.40 5.35 6.11
N TYR A 186 -0.71 6.55 6.62
CA TYR A 186 -0.50 7.80 5.87
C TYR A 186 0.98 8.12 5.65
N SER A 187 1.87 7.77 6.58
CA SER A 187 3.31 7.88 6.37
C SER A 187 3.85 6.82 5.41
N GLY A 188 3.44 5.57 5.60
CA GLY A 188 3.93 4.44 4.81
C GLY A 188 3.59 4.54 3.33
N ILE A 189 2.43 5.14 2.98
CA ILE A 189 2.04 5.32 1.59
C ILE A 189 3.01 6.20 0.80
N PHE A 190 3.69 7.16 1.44
CA PHE A 190 4.70 7.99 0.76
C PHE A 190 5.95 7.21 0.38
N VAL A 191 6.29 6.16 1.11
CA VAL A 191 7.37 5.25 0.73
C VAL A 191 7.02 4.54 -0.57
N PHE A 192 5.78 4.05 -0.70
CA PHE A 192 5.29 3.42 -1.92
C PHE A 192 5.13 4.42 -3.06
N ALA A 193 4.61 5.61 -2.80
CA ALA A 193 4.50 6.68 -3.80
C ALA A 193 5.88 7.11 -4.32
N CYS A 194 6.87 7.27 -3.44
CA CYS A 194 8.25 7.57 -3.84
C CYS A 194 8.83 6.46 -4.71
N LEU A 195 8.60 5.20 -4.37
CA LEU A 195 9.00 4.06 -5.19
C LEU A 195 8.35 4.10 -6.57
N ASP A 196 7.05 4.45 -6.66
CA ASP A 196 6.35 4.64 -7.93
C ASP A 196 6.95 5.78 -8.74
N TYR A 197 7.24 6.94 -8.14
CA TYR A 197 7.82 8.08 -8.85
C TYR A 197 9.22 7.78 -9.40
N ILE A 198 10.07 7.10 -8.62
CA ILE A 198 11.40 6.71 -9.07
C ILE A 198 11.31 5.67 -10.18
N ARG A 199 10.47 4.65 -10.02
CA ARG A 199 10.28 3.58 -11.01
C ARG A 199 9.70 4.12 -12.31
N LEU A 200 8.68 4.96 -12.22
CA LEU A 200 8.00 5.56 -13.36
C LEU A 200 8.74 6.78 -13.95
N SER A 201 9.89 7.18 -13.38
CA SER A 201 10.74 8.23 -13.96
C SER A 201 11.23 7.92 -15.38
N CYS A 202 11.03 6.69 -15.85
CA CYS A 202 11.26 6.28 -17.25
C CYS A 202 10.38 7.03 -18.27
N ILE A 203 9.34 7.75 -17.82
CA ILE A 203 8.61 8.68 -18.69
C ILE A 203 9.47 9.84 -19.17
N TYR A 204 10.54 10.19 -18.44
CA TYR A 204 11.48 11.26 -18.81
C TYR A 204 12.69 10.70 -19.55
N ASP A 205 13.00 11.25 -20.72
CA ASP A 205 14.14 10.78 -21.52
C ASP A 205 15.48 11.14 -20.89
N ARG A 206 15.62 12.34 -20.29
CA ARG A 206 16.83 12.82 -19.63
C ARG A 206 16.77 12.82 -18.09
N GLY A 207 15.59 12.57 -17.51
CA GLY A 207 15.33 12.63 -16.05
C GLY A 207 15.12 11.27 -15.40
N ASN A 208 15.50 10.18 -16.07
CA ASN A 208 15.32 8.85 -15.51
C ASN A 208 16.26 8.63 -14.32
N VAL A 209 15.66 8.45 -13.13
CA VAL A 209 16.37 8.22 -11.87
C VAL A 209 16.17 6.79 -11.33
N PHE A 210 15.69 5.86 -12.16
CA PHE A 210 15.44 4.45 -11.77
C PHE A 210 16.66 3.79 -11.10
N TRP A 211 17.87 4.15 -11.56
CA TRP A 211 19.15 3.63 -11.06
C TRP A 211 19.44 3.97 -9.59
N ILE A 212 18.70 4.91 -8.97
CA ILE A 212 18.86 5.27 -7.55
C ILE A 212 18.32 4.18 -6.61
N LEU A 213 17.45 3.29 -7.11
CA LEU A 213 16.87 2.21 -6.31
C LEU A 213 17.95 1.22 -5.85
N PRO A 214 17.99 0.86 -4.55
CA PRO A 214 18.90 -0.16 -4.02
C PRO A 214 18.67 -1.53 -4.65
N ASP A 215 19.72 -2.37 -4.72
CA ASP A 215 19.64 -3.72 -5.30
C ASP A 215 18.57 -4.59 -4.62
N ASN A 216 18.39 -4.46 -3.30
CA ASN A 216 17.35 -5.18 -2.57
C ASN A 216 15.94 -4.79 -3.05
N VAL A 217 15.72 -3.49 -3.31
CA VAL A 217 14.44 -2.98 -3.83
C VAL A 217 14.23 -3.46 -5.26
N LEU A 218 15.26 -3.40 -6.11
CA LEU A 218 15.18 -3.94 -7.49
C LEU A 218 14.87 -5.43 -7.52
N ASN A 219 15.49 -6.21 -6.63
CA ASN A 219 15.19 -7.64 -6.51
C ASN A 219 13.75 -7.89 -6.02
N LEU A 220 13.24 -7.08 -5.11
CA LEU A 220 11.87 -7.14 -4.63
C LEU A 220 10.88 -6.80 -5.76
N LEU A 221 11.12 -5.72 -6.49
CA LEU A 221 10.33 -5.31 -7.66
C LEU A 221 10.30 -6.41 -8.72
N GLY A 222 11.45 -7.00 -9.06
CA GLY A 222 11.54 -8.09 -10.04
C GLY A 222 10.78 -9.35 -9.63
N LYS A 223 10.50 -9.56 -8.33
CA LYS A 223 9.68 -10.68 -7.84
C LYS A 223 8.19 -10.34 -7.73
N ALA A 224 7.87 -9.06 -7.48
CA ALA A 224 6.54 -8.61 -7.10
C ALA A 224 5.72 -8.04 -8.27
N ILE A 225 6.37 -7.43 -9.26
CA ILE A 225 5.72 -6.74 -10.36
C ILE A 225 5.73 -7.62 -11.60
N LYS A 226 4.56 -7.77 -12.23
CA LYS A 226 4.47 -8.37 -13.56
C LYS A 226 4.95 -7.35 -14.61
N HIS A 227 5.50 -7.83 -15.72
CA HIS A 227 5.96 -6.94 -16.81
C HIS A 227 4.87 -5.96 -17.26
N LYS A 228 3.64 -6.44 -17.42
CA LYS A 228 2.48 -5.60 -17.78
C LYS A 228 2.11 -4.53 -16.73
N GLU A 229 2.43 -4.78 -15.45
CA GLU A 229 2.14 -3.88 -14.33
C GLU A 229 3.28 -2.86 -14.11
N PHE A 230 4.38 -2.96 -14.87
CA PHE A 230 5.52 -2.07 -14.67
C PHE A 230 5.18 -0.59 -14.93
N TYR A 231 4.28 -0.31 -15.86
CA TYR A 231 3.83 1.04 -16.20
C TYR A 231 2.53 1.44 -15.47
N GLU A 232 2.17 0.73 -14.40
CA GLU A 232 1.04 1.03 -13.52
C GLU A 232 1.52 1.39 -12.12
N PHE A 233 0.68 2.03 -11.30
CA PHE A 233 0.98 2.22 -9.88
C PHE A 233 0.95 0.89 -9.14
N ILE A 234 1.86 0.72 -8.15
CA ILE A 234 1.99 -0.55 -7.43
C ILE A 234 0.77 -0.88 -6.57
N GLY A 235 0.48 -2.18 -6.48
CA GLY A 235 -0.67 -2.69 -5.72
C GLY A 235 -0.74 -2.23 -4.26
N PRO A 236 0.35 -2.23 -3.48
CA PRO A 236 0.35 -1.72 -2.10
C PRO A 236 -0.12 -0.27 -1.97
N THR A 237 0.25 0.64 -2.88
CA THR A 237 -0.26 2.02 -2.90
C THR A 237 -1.78 2.04 -3.00
N ILE A 238 -2.32 1.27 -3.94
CA ILE A 238 -3.77 1.19 -4.18
C ILE A 238 -4.48 0.61 -2.95
N LEU A 239 -3.93 -0.45 -2.38
CA LEU A 239 -4.52 -1.17 -1.27
C LEU A 239 -4.61 -0.29 -0.01
N VAL A 240 -3.53 0.39 0.36
CA VAL A 240 -3.51 1.27 1.55
C VAL A 240 -4.50 2.43 1.37
N LEU A 241 -4.54 3.06 0.19
CA LEU A 241 -5.53 4.12 -0.09
C LEU A 241 -6.97 3.60 -0.06
N ALA A 242 -7.20 2.38 -0.55
CA ALA A 242 -8.53 1.77 -0.55
C ALA A 242 -9.03 1.39 0.85
N PHE A 243 -8.14 1.26 1.83
CA PHE A 243 -8.54 1.00 3.22
C PHE A 243 -9.07 2.22 3.96
N VAL A 244 -8.80 3.44 3.47
CA VAL A 244 -9.22 4.68 4.13
C VAL A 244 -10.75 4.79 4.29
N PRO A 245 -11.59 4.65 3.24
CA PRO A 245 -13.03 4.75 3.40
C PRO A 245 -13.63 3.72 4.36
N PRO A 246 -13.35 2.40 4.25
CA PRO A 246 -13.89 1.42 5.18
C PRO A 246 -13.41 1.63 6.61
N PHE A 247 -12.21 2.16 6.85
CA PHE A 247 -11.73 2.46 8.19
C PHE A 247 -12.53 3.60 8.86
N ILE A 248 -12.90 4.62 8.09
CA ILE A 248 -13.77 5.70 8.59
C ILE A 248 -15.20 5.20 8.81
N LEU A 249 -15.75 4.45 7.85
CA LEU A 249 -17.12 3.95 7.94
C LEU A 249 -17.30 2.94 9.08
N ALA A 250 -16.28 2.18 9.41
CA ALA A 250 -16.26 1.24 10.53
C ALA A 250 -15.75 1.87 11.84
N HIS A 251 -15.88 3.20 11.99
CA HIS A 251 -15.43 3.91 13.18
C HIS A 251 -16.09 3.34 14.44
N GLY A 252 -15.26 2.89 15.40
CA GLY A 252 -15.71 2.19 16.61
C GLY A 252 -15.98 0.68 16.46
N ALA A 253 -15.92 0.13 15.24
CA ALA A 253 -16.12 -1.29 14.95
C ALA A 253 -14.90 -1.88 14.21
N PHE A 254 -13.75 -1.92 14.90
CA PHE A 254 -12.49 -2.36 14.26
C PHE A 254 -12.57 -3.78 13.68
N GLY A 255 -13.35 -4.68 14.29
CA GLY A 255 -13.56 -6.03 13.77
C GLY A 255 -14.16 -6.03 12.36
N VAL A 256 -15.12 -5.13 12.09
CA VAL A 256 -15.73 -4.98 10.75
C VAL A 256 -14.69 -4.47 9.73
N PHE A 257 -13.89 -3.47 10.10
CA PHE A 257 -12.81 -2.99 9.24
C PHE A 257 -11.76 -4.08 8.98
N ALA A 258 -11.33 -4.78 10.03
CA ALA A 258 -10.37 -5.88 9.93
C ALA A 258 -10.90 -7.01 9.04
N ALA A 259 -12.18 -7.36 9.15
CA ALA A 259 -12.82 -8.34 8.28
C ALA A 259 -12.75 -7.90 6.81
N ALA A 260 -13.15 -6.67 6.49
CA ALA A 260 -13.08 -6.13 5.12
C ALA A 260 -11.66 -6.14 4.56
N MET A 261 -10.68 -5.70 5.35
CA MET A 261 -9.25 -5.68 4.99
C MET A 261 -8.70 -7.09 4.76
N LEU A 262 -9.03 -8.04 5.61
CA LEU A 262 -8.56 -9.42 5.51
C LEU A 262 -9.23 -10.18 4.35
N ILE A 263 -10.49 -9.90 4.06
CA ILE A 263 -11.16 -10.41 2.84
C ILE A 263 -10.42 -9.92 1.60
N ALA A 264 -10.12 -8.61 1.52
CA ALA A 264 -9.44 -8.02 0.37
C ALA A 264 -8.00 -8.55 0.16
N THR A 265 -7.34 -9.02 1.21
CA THR A 265 -5.96 -9.51 1.16
C THR A 265 -5.86 -11.03 1.15
N ILE A 266 -6.37 -11.71 2.19
CA ILE A 266 -6.30 -13.16 2.33
C ILE A 266 -7.32 -13.83 1.42
N GLY A 267 -8.57 -13.35 1.36
CA GLY A 267 -9.61 -13.91 0.51
C GLY A 267 -9.22 -13.90 -0.96
N ASP A 268 -8.70 -12.77 -1.46
CA ASP A 268 -8.15 -12.66 -2.82
C ASP A 268 -6.90 -13.56 -3.01
N GLY A 269 -6.06 -13.70 -1.98
CA GLY A 269 -4.92 -14.61 -2.00
C GLY A 269 -5.33 -16.06 -2.15
N VAL A 270 -6.29 -16.52 -1.34
CA VAL A 270 -6.82 -17.88 -1.38
C VAL A 270 -7.47 -18.17 -2.74
N ALA A 271 -8.29 -17.25 -3.25
CA ALA A 271 -8.91 -17.37 -4.57
C ALA A 271 -7.88 -17.57 -5.69
N SER A 272 -6.87 -16.71 -5.72
CA SER A 272 -5.83 -16.73 -6.74
C SER A 272 -4.96 -17.99 -6.67
N LEU A 273 -4.44 -18.33 -5.49
CA LEU A 273 -3.54 -19.49 -5.31
C LEU A 273 -4.26 -20.83 -5.55
N THR A 274 -5.52 -20.94 -5.11
CA THR A 274 -6.33 -22.15 -5.35
C THR A 274 -6.67 -22.27 -6.84
N GLY A 275 -7.05 -21.17 -7.48
CA GLY A 275 -7.32 -21.15 -8.91
C GLY A 275 -6.12 -21.55 -9.76
N LEU A 276 -4.90 -21.10 -9.39
CA LEU A 276 -3.66 -21.48 -10.07
C LEU A 276 -3.26 -22.94 -9.86
N LYS A 277 -3.52 -23.51 -8.67
CA LYS A 277 -3.08 -24.85 -8.33
C LYS A 277 -4.10 -25.92 -8.70
N PHE A 278 -5.38 -25.66 -8.53
CA PHE A 278 -6.46 -26.63 -8.63
C PHE A 278 -7.52 -26.28 -9.69
N GLY A 279 -7.43 -25.10 -10.31
CA GLY A 279 -8.42 -24.62 -11.28
C GLY A 279 -8.43 -25.47 -12.53
N LYS A 280 -9.63 -25.96 -12.88
CA LYS A 280 -9.91 -26.76 -14.08
C LYS A 280 -10.96 -26.10 -14.97
N HIS A 281 -11.88 -25.34 -14.39
CA HIS A 281 -13.02 -24.76 -15.08
C HIS A 281 -12.89 -23.24 -15.15
N SER A 282 -12.49 -22.72 -16.33
CA SER A 282 -12.36 -21.27 -16.55
C SER A 282 -13.72 -20.57 -16.49
N PHE A 283 -13.79 -19.43 -15.75
CA PHE A 283 -14.97 -18.60 -15.67
C PHE A 283 -14.58 -17.11 -15.45
N PRO A 284 -15.06 -16.16 -16.27
CA PRO A 284 -15.80 -16.36 -17.54
C PRO A 284 -15.02 -17.17 -18.57
N LYS A 285 -15.70 -17.68 -19.61
CA LYS A 285 -15.08 -18.44 -20.69
C LYS A 285 -13.89 -17.68 -21.25
N ASP A 286 -12.76 -18.33 -21.48
CA ASP A 286 -11.50 -17.73 -21.95
C ASP A 286 -10.76 -16.82 -20.94
N SER A 287 -11.17 -16.82 -19.67
CA SER A 287 -10.50 -16.14 -18.57
C SER A 287 -9.43 -17.02 -17.90
N HIS A 288 -8.42 -16.39 -17.29
CA HIS A 288 -7.48 -17.09 -16.41
C HIS A 288 -8.04 -17.38 -15.01
N LYS A 289 -9.28 -16.91 -14.74
CA LYS A 289 -9.96 -17.15 -13.47
C LYS A 289 -10.74 -18.47 -13.55
N THR A 290 -10.89 -19.15 -12.42
CA THR A 290 -11.50 -20.49 -12.35
C THR A 290 -12.60 -20.53 -11.30
N ILE A 291 -13.59 -21.41 -11.50
CA ILE A 291 -14.70 -21.64 -10.56
C ILE A 291 -14.15 -22.09 -9.21
N GLU A 292 -13.16 -23.00 -9.21
CA GLU A 292 -12.51 -23.50 -7.99
C GLU A 292 -11.87 -22.36 -7.20
N GLY A 293 -11.23 -21.40 -7.89
CA GLY A 293 -10.67 -20.21 -7.28
C GLY A 293 -11.76 -19.33 -6.65
N TYR A 294 -12.86 -19.10 -7.33
CA TYR A 294 -13.98 -18.32 -6.79
C TYR A 294 -14.60 -18.96 -5.54
N VAL A 295 -14.86 -20.27 -5.59
CA VAL A 295 -15.43 -21.01 -4.44
C VAL A 295 -14.47 -20.98 -3.25
N ALA A 296 -13.19 -21.26 -3.46
CA ALA A 296 -12.18 -21.20 -2.41
C ALA A 296 -12.04 -19.78 -1.83
N GLY A 297 -12.08 -18.76 -2.68
CA GLY A 297 -12.08 -17.36 -2.26
C GLY A 297 -13.29 -16.99 -1.41
N ALA A 298 -14.47 -17.44 -1.78
CA ALA A 298 -15.70 -17.20 -1.00
C ALA A 298 -15.63 -17.88 0.38
N ILE A 299 -15.23 -19.15 0.42
CA ILE A 299 -15.08 -19.90 1.69
C ILE A 299 -13.99 -19.26 2.56
N GLY A 300 -12.83 -18.94 1.99
CA GLY A 300 -11.72 -18.30 2.71
C GLY A 300 -12.10 -16.92 3.23
N SER A 301 -12.83 -16.12 2.44
CA SER A 301 -13.34 -14.81 2.85
C SER A 301 -14.33 -14.91 4.01
N PHE A 302 -15.25 -15.87 3.94
CA PHE A 302 -16.22 -16.11 5.01
C PHE A 302 -15.52 -16.54 6.31
N ALA A 303 -14.60 -17.50 6.24
CA ALA A 303 -13.87 -17.99 7.41
C ALA A 303 -13.05 -16.88 8.08
N ILE A 304 -12.31 -16.09 7.29
CA ILE A 304 -11.47 -15.02 7.84
C ILE A 304 -12.29 -13.85 8.39
N ALA A 305 -13.43 -13.52 7.77
CA ALA A 305 -14.37 -12.53 8.27
C ALA A 305 -14.96 -12.95 9.62
N PHE A 306 -15.40 -14.21 9.71
CA PHE A 306 -15.93 -14.76 10.95
C PHE A 306 -14.88 -14.70 12.07
N LEU A 307 -13.64 -15.10 11.81
CA LEU A 307 -12.55 -15.03 12.80
C LEU A 307 -12.26 -13.58 13.22
N ALA A 308 -12.20 -12.64 12.26
CA ALA A 308 -11.96 -11.23 12.55
C ALA A 308 -13.06 -10.65 13.46
N LEU A 309 -14.31 -10.87 13.12
CA LEU A 309 -15.45 -10.41 13.95
C LEU A 309 -15.45 -11.08 15.33
N PHE A 310 -15.23 -12.39 15.39
CA PHE A 310 -15.25 -13.11 16.66
C PHE A 310 -14.13 -12.66 17.62
N PHE A 311 -12.90 -12.47 17.12
CA PHE A 311 -11.76 -12.15 17.99
C PHE A 311 -11.54 -10.65 18.21
N LEU A 312 -11.96 -9.80 17.29
CA LEU A 312 -11.67 -8.37 17.33
C LEU A 312 -12.88 -7.51 17.72
N GLU A 313 -14.12 -8.02 17.57
CA GLU A 313 -15.36 -7.31 17.93
C GLU A 313 -15.93 -7.78 19.26
N SER A 314 -15.85 -9.09 19.58
CA SER A 314 -16.52 -9.69 20.75
C SER A 314 -15.91 -9.32 22.12
N LYS A 315 -14.91 -8.45 22.17
CA LYS A 315 -14.22 -8.01 23.39
C LYS A 315 -14.37 -6.51 23.69
N GLN A 316 -15.33 -5.86 23.03
CA GLN A 316 -15.67 -4.46 23.30
C GLN A 316 -16.78 -4.35 24.34
#